data_229154c936dbd638aa2acfde866ac44a
#
_entry.id   229154c936dbd638aa2acfde866ac44a
#
_cell.length_a   1.000
_cell.length_b   1.000
_cell.length_c   1.000
_cell.angle_alpha   90.00
_cell.angle_beta   90.00
_cell.angle_gamma   90.00
#
_symmetry.space_group_name_H-M   'P 1'
#
loop_
_entity.id
_entity.type
_entity.pdbx_description
1 polymer ?
#
loop_
_entity_poly.entity_id
_entity_poly.type
_entity_poly.pdbx_seq_one_letter_code
_entity_poly.pdbx_strand_id
1 'polypeptide(L)'
;RNNIIPDPVKFPSGMKALADYVHSRGLKLGIYSDAAPLTCAGYTASYNFEEQDAKTFAEWGMDYLKYDYCHAPSDSAVAHERYKRMGDALEKSGRKIALGVCEWGQLNPELWARQAGGSLLRISYDVRDMWKDIVKQGGMGILDIIDITEPLYSFAGPGHWNDMDMLVVGLEGKGGPSSDLGGIGCTYTEYQTQ
;
A
#
# COMPACT_ATOMS: atom_id res chain seq x y z
N ARG A 1 21.67 8.44 4.98
CA ARG A 1 21.98 7.77 3.69
C ARG A 1 21.89 8.75 2.51
N ASN A 2 22.40 8.33 1.36
CA ASN A 2 22.20 9.07 0.11
C ASN A 2 20.73 8.98 -0.34
N ASN A 3 20.34 9.83 -1.29
CA ASN A 3 19.01 9.74 -1.92
C ASN A 3 18.81 8.36 -2.56
N ILE A 4 17.56 7.91 -2.55
CA ILE A 4 17.16 6.77 -3.37
C ILE A 4 17.34 7.11 -4.85
N ILE A 5 17.83 6.15 -5.61
CA ILE A 5 18.04 6.29 -7.05
C ILE A 5 17.34 5.16 -7.79
N PRO A 6 16.84 5.40 -9.00
CA PRO A 6 16.30 4.33 -9.84
C PRO A 6 17.38 3.30 -10.18
N ASP A 7 16.98 2.03 -10.33
CA ASP A 7 17.83 1.02 -10.93
C ASP A 7 18.17 1.42 -12.37
N PRO A 8 19.46 1.64 -12.72
CA PRO A 8 19.83 2.17 -14.03
C PRO A 8 19.58 1.18 -15.19
N VAL A 9 19.42 -0.11 -14.89
CA VAL A 9 19.13 -1.13 -15.89
C VAL A 9 17.62 -1.23 -16.14
N LYS A 10 16.81 -1.23 -15.06
CA LYS A 10 15.35 -1.34 -15.16
C LYS A 10 14.70 -0.01 -15.54
N PHE A 11 15.27 1.11 -15.12
CA PHE A 11 14.75 2.45 -15.35
C PHE A 11 15.84 3.37 -15.97
N PRO A 12 16.34 3.08 -17.16
CA PRO A 12 17.48 3.78 -17.75
C PRO A 12 17.22 5.27 -18.00
N SER A 13 15.95 5.66 -18.20
CA SER A 13 15.52 7.05 -18.35
C SER A 13 15.11 7.73 -17.04
N GLY A 14 15.18 7.01 -15.92
CA GLY A 14 14.79 7.48 -14.60
C GLY A 14 13.28 7.45 -14.32
N MET A 15 12.93 7.63 -13.04
CA MET A 15 11.54 7.55 -12.61
C MET A 15 10.68 8.72 -13.10
N LYS A 16 11.27 9.91 -13.26
CA LYS A 16 10.53 11.06 -13.80
C LYS A 16 10.06 10.81 -15.22
N ALA A 17 10.91 10.28 -16.09
CA ALA A 17 10.52 9.96 -17.47
C ALA A 17 9.40 8.91 -17.53
N LEU A 18 9.44 7.92 -16.63
CA LEU A 18 8.36 6.94 -16.49
C LEU A 18 7.05 7.61 -16.06
N ALA A 19 7.10 8.50 -15.05
CA ALA A 19 5.93 9.22 -14.57
C ALA A 19 5.33 10.11 -15.67
N ASP A 20 6.16 10.85 -16.39
CA ASP A 20 5.75 11.70 -17.52
C ASP A 20 5.06 10.88 -18.63
N TYR A 21 5.60 9.69 -18.93
CA TYR A 21 4.98 8.76 -19.88
C TYR A 21 3.61 8.27 -19.40
N VAL A 22 3.50 7.83 -18.15
CA VAL A 22 2.24 7.37 -17.56
C VAL A 22 1.20 8.50 -17.56
N HIS A 23 1.60 9.70 -17.17
CA HIS A 23 0.74 10.90 -17.18
C HIS A 23 0.29 11.26 -18.61
N SER A 24 1.15 11.11 -19.61
CA SER A 24 0.79 11.34 -21.02
C SER A 24 -0.33 10.40 -21.51
N ARG A 25 -0.56 9.29 -20.83
CA ARG A 25 -1.65 8.34 -21.09
C ARG A 25 -2.91 8.63 -20.25
N GLY A 26 -2.94 9.73 -19.49
CA GLY A 26 -4.04 10.07 -18.60
C GLY A 26 -4.11 9.23 -17.33
N LEU A 27 -3.04 8.49 -17.00
CA LEU A 27 -2.97 7.62 -15.81
C LEU A 27 -2.15 8.27 -14.70
N LYS A 28 -2.21 7.68 -13.51
CA LYS A 28 -1.44 8.05 -12.33
C LYS A 28 -0.37 7.01 -12.04
N LEU A 29 0.74 7.44 -11.44
CA LEU A 29 1.84 6.54 -11.05
C LEU A 29 2.05 6.58 -9.55
N GLY A 30 2.04 5.39 -8.93
CA GLY A 30 2.38 5.19 -7.53
C GLY A 30 3.79 4.64 -7.35
N ILE A 31 4.29 4.76 -6.12
CA ILE A 31 5.55 4.18 -5.67
C ILE A 31 5.33 3.46 -4.35
N TYR A 32 6.25 2.59 -3.98
CA TYR A 32 6.24 1.81 -2.75
C TYR A 32 7.44 2.16 -1.87
N SER A 33 7.21 2.23 -0.57
CA SER A 33 8.23 2.24 0.47
C SER A 33 7.68 1.64 1.76
N ASP A 34 8.41 1.76 2.87
CA ASP A 34 8.04 1.16 4.14
C ASP A 34 8.38 2.09 5.31
N ALA A 35 7.57 2.06 6.37
CA ALA A 35 7.77 2.79 7.63
C ALA A 35 8.82 2.12 8.55
N ALA A 36 9.71 1.36 7.97
CA ALA A 36 10.82 0.68 8.63
C ALA A 36 12.15 0.94 7.89
N PRO A 37 13.30 0.50 8.43
CA PRO A 37 14.58 0.62 7.73
C PRO A 37 14.64 -0.16 6.41
N LEU A 38 13.87 -1.26 6.32
CA LEU A 38 13.82 -2.14 5.15
C LEU A 38 12.36 -2.40 4.73
N THR A 39 12.16 -2.54 3.43
CA THR A 39 10.89 -3.01 2.85
C THR A 39 10.65 -4.49 3.15
N CYS A 40 9.46 -5.02 2.90
CA CYS A 40 9.13 -6.43 3.06
C CYS A 40 10.07 -7.35 2.28
N ALA A 41 10.59 -6.89 1.15
CA ALA A 41 11.57 -7.63 0.34
C ALA A 41 13.04 -7.36 0.73
N GLY A 42 13.30 -6.65 1.84
CA GLY A 42 14.65 -6.38 2.37
C GLY A 42 15.41 -5.25 1.67
N TYR A 43 14.75 -4.45 0.82
CA TYR A 43 15.37 -3.27 0.22
C TYR A 43 15.29 -2.06 1.18
N THR A 44 16.15 -1.08 0.96
CA THR A 44 16.15 0.17 1.73
C THR A 44 14.78 0.86 1.67
N ALA A 45 14.26 1.25 2.83
CA ALA A 45 12.99 1.95 2.98
C ALA A 45 13.17 3.35 3.57
N SER A 46 12.06 4.06 3.85
CA SER A 46 12.08 5.51 4.10
C SER A 46 12.16 5.90 5.58
N TYR A 47 12.13 4.96 6.53
CA TYR A 47 12.18 5.29 7.95
C TYR A 47 13.42 6.16 8.32
N ASN A 48 13.18 7.26 9.01
CA ASN A 48 14.13 8.34 9.33
C ASN A 48 14.65 9.16 8.11
N PHE A 49 14.08 8.96 6.93
CA PHE A 49 14.42 9.71 5.70
C PHE A 49 13.14 10.21 4.98
N GLU A 50 12.04 10.33 5.72
CA GLU A 50 10.71 10.61 5.16
C GLU A 50 10.71 11.93 4.36
N GLU A 51 11.27 13.01 4.87
CA GLU A 51 11.32 14.31 4.17
C GLU A 51 12.18 14.24 2.90
N GLN A 52 13.33 13.57 2.97
CA GLN A 52 14.21 13.38 1.82
C GLN A 52 13.55 12.58 0.71
N ASP A 53 12.89 11.47 1.09
CA ASP A 53 12.26 10.58 0.13
C ASP A 53 10.97 11.18 -0.43
N ALA A 54 10.14 11.82 0.39
CA ALA A 54 8.94 12.53 -0.06
C ALA A 54 9.28 13.61 -1.10
N LYS A 55 10.36 14.36 -0.90
CA LYS A 55 10.85 15.33 -1.87
C LYS A 55 11.26 14.63 -3.18
N THR A 56 11.98 13.52 -3.10
CA THR A 56 12.39 12.73 -4.27
C THR A 56 11.16 12.18 -5.01
N PHE A 57 10.15 11.67 -4.30
CA PHE A 57 8.90 11.19 -4.92
C PHE A 57 8.15 12.33 -5.63
N ALA A 58 8.13 13.53 -5.03
CA ALA A 58 7.53 14.71 -5.64
C ALA A 58 8.29 15.13 -6.91
N GLU A 59 9.61 15.18 -6.88
CA GLU A 59 10.47 15.48 -8.03
C GLU A 59 10.32 14.47 -9.18
N TRP A 60 10.09 13.20 -8.86
CA TRP A 60 9.80 12.15 -9.84
C TRP A 60 8.37 12.21 -10.39
N GLY A 61 7.48 12.99 -9.76
CA GLY A 61 6.10 13.13 -10.21
C GLY A 61 5.18 12.01 -9.76
N MET A 62 5.45 11.37 -8.61
CA MET A 62 4.58 10.34 -8.06
C MET A 62 3.23 10.92 -7.60
N ASP A 63 2.16 10.14 -7.76
CA ASP A 63 0.79 10.51 -7.37
C ASP A 63 0.30 9.73 -6.14
N TYR A 64 0.95 8.61 -5.81
CA TYR A 64 0.57 7.73 -4.73
C TYR A 64 1.81 7.08 -4.10
N LEU A 65 1.80 6.92 -2.79
CA LEU A 65 2.78 6.14 -2.04
C LEU A 65 2.06 5.04 -1.28
N LYS A 66 2.32 3.76 -1.63
CA LYS A 66 2.04 2.65 -0.73
C LYS A 66 3.14 2.59 0.31
N TYR A 67 2.79 2.80 1.57
CA TYR A 67 3.73 2.85 2.69
C TYR A 67 3.44 1.69 3.63
N ASP A 68 4.31 0.68 3.57
CA ASP A 68 4.16 -0.59 4.28
C ASP A 68 4.70 -0.53 5.71
N TYR A 69 4.63 -1.64 6.46
CA TYR A 69 5.02 -1.70 7.87
C TYR A 69 5.84 -2.95 8.21
N CYS A 70 6.50 -3.57 7.24
CA CYS A 70 7.34 -4.75 7.45
C CYS A 70 8.52 -4.42 8.35
N HIS A 71 8.91 -5.36 9.21
CA HIS A 71 10.05 -5.21 10.13
C HIS A 71 9.94 -4.02 11.11
N ALA A 72 8.75 -3.48 11.32
CA ALA A 72 8.47 -2.39 12.24
C ALA A 72 7.92 -2.92 13.58
N PRO A 73 7.99 -2.15 14.68
CA PRO A 73 7.44 -2.57 15.96
C PRO A 73 5.92 -2.75 15.91
N SER A 74 5.42 -3.82 16.53
CA SER A 74 3.97 -4.05 16.70
C SER A 74 3.42 -3.19 17.85
N ASP A 75 3.33 -1.87 17.59
CA ASP A 75 2.85 -0.85 18.53
C ASP A 75 2.07 0.22 17.77
N SER A 76 0.81 0.45 18.15
CA SER A 76 -0.09 1.37 17.46
C SER A 76 0.38 2.82 17.53
N ALA A 77 0.94 3.26 18.66
CA ALA A 77 1.43 4.63 18.79
C ALA A 77 2.67 4.86 17.93
N VAL A 78 3.57 3.88 17.86
CA VAL A 78 4.76 3.92 16.99
C VAL A 78 4.34 3.89 15.51
N ALA A 79 3.36 3.08 15.15
CA ALA A 79 2.83 3.05 13.79
C ALA A 79 2.24 4.42 13.41
N HIS A 80 1.34 4.95 14.24
CA HIS A 80 0.75 6.27 14.02
C HIS A 80 1.83 7.36 13.83
N GLU A 81 2.83 7.41 14.71
CA GLU A 81 3.93 8.39 14.61
C GLU A 81 4.69 8.26 13.30
N ARG A 82 5.07 7.05 12.88
CA ARG A 82 5.82 6.82 11.65
C ARG A 82 5.03 7.18 10.39
N TYR A 83 3.74 6.80 10.32
CA TYR A 83 2.87 7.17 9.22
C TYR A 83 2.63 8.68 9.17
N LYS A 84 2.43 9.30 10.34
CA LYS A 84 2.25 10.76 10.42
C LYS A 84 3.50 11.50 9.94
N ARG A 85 4.70 11.07 10.28
CA ARG A 85 5.95 11.66 9.77
C ARG A 85 6.01 11.63 8.24
N MET A 86 5.64 10.50 7.62
CA MET A 86 5.57 10.42 6.17
C MET A 86 4.45 11.30 5.60
N GLY A 87 3.26 11.30 6.20
CA GLY A 87 2.15 12.16 5.78
C GLY A 87 2.53 13.63 5.78
N ASP A 88 3.14 14.10 6.88
CA ASP A 88 3.65 15.48 7.01
C ASP A 88 4.75 15.79 5.97
N ALA A 89 5.62 14.82 5.68
CA ALA A 89 6.68 14.98 4.68
C ALA A 89 6.12 15.07 3.25
N LEU A 90 5.11 14.27 2.93
CA LEU A 90 4.42 14.34 1.64
C LEU A 90 3.70 15.69 1.47
N GLU A 91 3.03 16.19 2.50
CA GLU A 91 2.39 17.50 2.47
C GLU A 91 3.42 18.63 2.23
N LYS A 92 4.54 18.61 2.94
CA LYS A 92 5.66 19.57 2.78
C LYS A 92 6.34 19.48 1.42
N SER A 93 6.25 18.35 0.71
CA SER A 93 6.89 18.16 -0.60
C SER A 93 6.37 19.08 -1.69
N GLY A 94 5.19 19.70 -1.48
CA GLY A 94 4.53 20.60 -2.41
C GLY A 94 3.78 19.90 -3.55
N ARG A 95 3.82 18.55 -3.63
CA ARG A 95 3.04 17.76 -4.58
C ARG A 95 1.95 16.96 -3.85
N LYS A 96 0.76 16.91 -4.43
CA LYS A 96 -0.31 16.04 -3.92
C LYS A 96 0.02 14.58 -4.22
N ILE A 97 0.45 13.86 -3.19
CA ILE A 97 0.74 12.43 -3.24
C ILE A 97 -0.18 11.75 -2.23
N ALA A 98 -1.07 10.87 -2.71
CA ALA A 98 -1.96 10.13 -1.83
C ALA A 98 -1.17 9.09 -1.03
N LEU A 99 -1.37 9.04 0.29
CA LEU A 99 -0.71 8.08 1.18
C LEU A 99 -1.60 6.86 1.39
N GLY A 100 -1.11 5.68 1.02
CA GLY A 100 -1.69 4.39 1.39
C GLY A 100 -1.04 3.83 2.64
N VAL A 101 -1.79 3.78 3.72
CA VAL A 101 -1.37 3.16 5.00
C VAL A 101 -1.54 1.66 4.90
N CYS A 102 -0.46 0.89 5.07
CA CYS A 102 -0.47 -0.55 4.89
C CYS A 102 0.21 -1.27 6.07
N GLU A 103 -0.50 -1.38 7.19
CA GLU A 103 -0.09 -2.17 8.36
C GLU A 103 -1.06 -3.35 8.61
N TRP A 104 -1.79 -3.71 7.55
CA TRP A 104 -2.68 -4.88 7.46
C TRP A 104 -3.85 -4.90 8.47
N GLY A 105 -4.28 -3.77 8.99
CA GLY A 105 -5.38 -3.68 9.95
C GLY A 105 -5.04 -4.20 11.35
N GLN A 106 -3.76 -4.36 11.69
CA GLN A 106 -3.34 -5.04 12.93
C GLN A 106 -3.22 -4.10 14.14
N LEU A 107 -3.05 -2.81 13.90
CA LEU A 107 -2.75 -1.82 14.94
C LEU A 107 -3.86 -0.76 15.07
N ASN A 108 -5.11 -1.15 14.78
CA ASN A 108 -6.30 -0.30 14.77
C ASN A 108 -6.12 0.98 13.92
N PRO A 109 -5.68 0.84 12.67
CA PRO A 109 -5.36 2.00 11.83
C PRO A 109 -6.58 2.85 11.48
N GLU A 110 -7.79 2.30 11.56
CA GLU A 110 -9.05 3.03 11.38
C GLU A 110 -9.18 4.21 12.34
N LEU A 111 -8.55 4.13 13.52
CA LEU A 111 -8.62 5.16 14.54
C LEU A 111 -7.65 6.33 14.31
N TRP A 112 -6.58 6.14 13.54
CA TRP A 112 -5.50 7.12 13.43
C TRP A 112 -5.02 7.40 11.99
N ALA A 113 -5.25 6.51 11.02
CA ALA A 113 -4.67 6.65 9.68
C ALA A 113 -5.10 7.95 8.97
N ARG A 114 -6.35 8.38 9.14
CA ARG A 114 -6.82 9.68 8.60
C ARG A 114 -6.02 10.85 9.17
N GLN A 115 -5.71 10.85 10.46
CA GLN A 115 -4.93 11.88 11.14
C GLN A 115 -3.46 11.87 10.72
N ALA A 116 -2.96 10.71 10.32
CA ALA A 116 -1.63 10.55 9.75
C ALA A 116 -1.53 10.99 8.27
N GLY A 117 -2.62 11.48 7.66
CA GLY A 117 -2.65 11.89 6.25
C GLY A 117 -2.98 10.75 5.28
N GLY A 118 -3.40 9.59 5.79
CA GLY A 118 -3.76 8.43 4.97
C GLY A 118 -4.96 8.70 4.08
N SER A 119 -4.81 8.46 2.79
CA SER A 119 -5.88 8.54 1.78
C SER A 119 -6.51 7.18 1.52
N LEU A 120 -5.75 6.12 1.67
CA LEU A 120 -6.19 4.73 1.64
C LEU A 120 -5.71 4.02 2.89
N LEU A 121 -6.56 3.16 3.43
CA LEU A 121 -6.30 2.38 4.63
C LEU A 121 -6.44 0.90 4.35
N ARG A 122 -5.33 0.18 4.29
CA ARG A 122 -5.33 -1.28 4.21
C ARG A 122 -5.85 -1.88 5.52
N ILE A 123 -6.96 -2.57 5.44
CA ILE A 123 -7.71 -3.03 6.63
C ILE A 123 -7.52 -4.51 6.94
N SER A 124 -6.79 -5.25 6.11
CA SER A 124 -6.62 -6.70 6.21
C SER A 124 -5.23 -7.15 5.80
N TYR A 125 -4.91 -8.40 6.08
CA TYR A 125 -3.78 -9.08 5.44
C TYR A 125 -3.95 -9.13 3.92
N ASP A 126 -2.89 -9.53 3.22
CA ASP A 126 -2.85 -9.62 1.77
C ASP A 126 -3.91 -10.60 1.26
N VAL A 127 -4.64 -10.17 0.22
CA VAL A 127 -5.57 -11.05 -0.46
C VAL A 127 -4.83 -12.21 -1.10
N ARG A 128 -5.42 -13.39 -1.00
CA ARG A 128 -4.93 -14.61 -1.63
C ARG A 128 -5.93 -15.09 -2.67
N ASP A 129 -5.45 -15.91 -3.58
CA ASP A 129 -6.27 -16.60 -4.57
C ASP A 129 -7.12 -17.68 -3.90
N MET A 130 -8.06 -17.26 -3.04
CA MET A 130 -9.00 -18.10 -2.31
C MET A 130 -10.27 -17.34 -1.99
N TRP A 131 -11.37 -18.05 -1.99
CA TRP A 131 -12.68 -17.47 -1.70
C TRP A 131 -12.84 -17.15 -0.21
N LYS A 132 -12.52 -18.10 0.65
CA LYS A 132 -12.58 -17.96 2.10
C LYS A 132 -11.46 -18.77 2.72
N ASP A 133 -10.70 -18.20 3.59
CA ASP A 133 -9.79 -18.79 4.57
C ASP A 133 -8.75 -17.75 5.04
N ILE A 134 -8.09 -18.02 6.15
CA ILE A 134 -6.99 -17.21 6.67
C ILE A 134 -5.76 -18.10 6.78
N VAL A 135 -4.72 -17.77 6.05
CA VAL A 135 -3.45 -18.53 6.09
C VAL A 135 -2.48 -17.95 7.12
N LYS A 136 -1.70 -18.83 7.74
CA LYS A 136 -0.77 -18.47 8.83
C LYS A 136 0.30 -17.44 8.43
N GLN A 137 0.56 -17.28 7.15
CA GLN A 137 1.53 -16.31 6.62
C GLN A 137 0.91 -14.94 6.33
N GLY A 138 -0.26 -14.64 6.88
CA GLY A 138 -0.88 -13.34 6.76
C GLY A 138 -1.62 -13.12 5.43
N GLY A 139 -2.14 -14.17 4.82
CA GLY A 139 -3.03 -14.07 3.67
C GLY A 139 -4.48 -14.33 4.04
N MET A 140 -5.42 -13.75 3.28
CA MET A 140 -6.86 -13.89 3.52
C MET A 140 -7.63 -14.13 2.22
N GLY A 141 -8.75 -14.85 2.35
CA GLY A 141 -9.73 -14.98 1.30
C GLY A 141 -10.59 -13.74 1.15
N ILE A 142 -11.22 -13.61 0.00
CA ILE A 142 -12.02 -12.44 -0.37
C ILE A 142 -13.18 -12.22 0.61
N LEU A 143 -13.92 -13.28 0.97
CA LEU A 143 -15.04 -13.17 1.91
C LEU A 143 -14.58 -12.73 3.30
N ASP A 144 -13.44 -13.21 3.78
CA ASP A 144 -12.92 -12.81 5.09
C ASP A 144 -12.55 -11.32 5.10
N ILE A 145 -12.03 -10.80 3.98
CA ILE A 145 -11.73 -9.36 3.84
C ILE A 145 -13.02 -8.53 3.83
N ILE A 146 -14.07 -9.00 3.14
CA ILE A 146 -15.39 -8.34 3.14
C ILE A 146 -15.96 -8.30 4.57
N ASP A 147 -15.95 -9.43 5.27
CA ASP A 147 -16.48 -9.54 6.64
C ASP A 147 -15.74 -8.59 7.62
N ILE A 148 -14.42 -8.40 7.44
CA ILE A 148 -13.62 -7.43 8.21
C ILE A 148 -13.99 -5.99 7.84
N THR A 149 -14.27 -5.72 6.56
CA THR A 149 -14.54 -4.37 6.06
C THR A 149 -15.91 -3.86 6.50
N GLU A 150 -16.91 -4.72 6.55
CA GLU A 150 -18.29 -4.34 6.83
C GLU A 150 -18.42 -3.45 8.08
N PRO A 151 -17.92 -3.81 9.26
CA PRO A 151 -18.04 -2.97 10.46
C PRO A 151 -17.23 -1.65 10.38
N LEU A 152 -16.29 -1.55 9.45
CA LEU A 152 -15.39 -0.39 9.30
C LEU A 152 -15.91 0.64 8.30
N TYR A 153 -17.09 0.45 7.70
CA TYR A 153 -17.62 1.34 6.66
C TYR A 153 -17.69 2.81 7.08
N SER A 154 -17.98 3.08 8.36
CA SER A 154 -18.13 4.44 8.88
C SER A 154 -16.82 5.22 8.98
N PHE A 155 -15.67 4.55 8.91
CA PHE A 155 -14.35 5.19 8.89
C PHE A 155 -13.97 5.66 7.48
N ALA A 156 -14.59 5.12 6.43
CA ALA A 156 -14.39 5.56 5.07
C ALA A 156 -15.18 6.84 4.75
N GLY A 157 -14.68 7.62 3.81
CA GLY A 157 -15.35 8.83 3.32
C GLY A 157 -14.44 9.67 2.43
N PRO A 158 -14.91 10.83 1.94
CA PRO A 158 -14.11 11.66 1.05
C PRO A 158 -12.70 11.92 1.56
N GLY A 159 -11.70 11.57 0.73
CA GLY A 159 -10.28 11.72 1.02
C GLY A 159 -9.66 10.63 1.90
N HIS A 160 -10.44 9.63 2.36
CA HIS A 160 -9.92 8.50 3.13
C HIS A 160 -10.83 7.27 2.93
N TRP A 161 -10.29 6.20 2.37
CA TRP A 161 -11.05 5.02 1.96
C TRP A 161 -10.45 3.74 2.53
N ASN A 162 -11.31 2.81 2.94
CA ASN A 162 -10.88 1.47 3.30
C ASN A 162 -10.36 0.76 2.04
N ASP A 163 -9.19 0.16 2.15
CA ASP A 163 -8.53 -0.60 1.10
C ASP A 163 -8.63 -2.09 1.42
N MET A 164 -9.40 -2.78 0.61
CA MET A 164 -9.63 -4.23 0.71
C MET A 164 -8.57 -5.05 -0.04
N ASP A 165 -7.49 -4.39 -0.48
CA ASP A 165 -6.47 -4.96 -1.35
C ASP A 165 -6.94 -5.15 -2.81
N MET A 166 -6.17 -5.89 -3.59
CA MET A 166 -6.43 -6.11 -5.01
C MET A 166 -7.60 -7.07 -5.24
N LEU A 167 -8.32 -6.86 -6.33
CA LEU A 167 -9.22 -7.89 -6.85
C LEU A 167 -8.40 -8.97 -7.55
N VAL A 168 -8.59 -10.23 -7.16
CA VAL A 168 -7.87 -11.38 -7.71
C VAL A 168 -8.68 -12.11 -8.80
N VAL A 169 -9.42 -11.34 -9.59
CA VAL A 169 -10.30 -11.86 -10.64
C VAL A 169 -9.50 -12.57 -11.73
N GLY A 170 -9.89 -13.80 -12.03
CA GLY A 170 -9.29 -14.59 -13.11
C GLY A 170 -7.97 -15.26 -12.77
N LEU A 171 -7.56 -15.29 -11.52
CA LEU A 171 -6.30 -15.92 -11.09
C LEU A 171 -6.39 -17.45 -10.96
N GLU A 172 -7.50 -18.05 -10.91
CA GLU A 172 -7.80 -19.49 -11.00
C GLU A 172 -6.71 -20.42 -10.44
N GLY A 173 -6.22 -20.17 -9.23
CA GLY A 173 -5.20 -21.02 -8.58
C GLY A 173 -3.80 -20.97 -9.19
N LYS A 174 -3.52 -20.01 -10.08
CA LYS A 174 -2.22 -19.89 -10.78
C LYS A 174 -1.29 -18.83 -10.18
N GLY A 175 -1.55 -18.43 -8.98
CA GLY A 175 -0.76 -17.44 -8.29
C GLY A 175 -1.40 -16.06 -8.35
N GLY A 176 -1.92 -15.68 -7.24
CA GLY A 176 -2.18 -14.31 -6.89
C GLY A 176 -0.91 -13.67 -6.36
N PRO A 177 -1.01 -12.61 -5.60
CA PRO A 177 0.13 -11.99 -4.92
C PRO A 177 0.97 -12.98 -4.11
N SER A 178 0.51 -14.20 -3.95
CA SER A 178 1.23 -15.31 -3.35
C SER A 178 0.91 -16.62 -4.06
N SER A 179 1.63 -16.86 -5.12
CA SER A 179 1.63 -18.09 -5.91
C SER A 179 1.81 -19.38 -5.11
N ASP A 180 2.28 -19.29 -3.88
CA ASP A 180 2.72 -20.45 -3.11
C ASP A 180 1.60 -21.17 -2.37
N LEU A 181 0.38 -20.63 -2.37
CA LEU A 181 -0.69 -21.12 -1.53
C LEU A 181 -1.79 -21.88 -2.27
N GLY A 182 -1.70 -21.97 -3.57
CA GLY A 182 -2.61 -22.73 -4.44
C GLY A 182 -4.07 -22.55 -4.00
N GLY A 183 -4.77 -21.63 -4.57
CA GLY A 183 -6.17 -21.41 -4.28
C GLY A 183 -7.00 -21.47 -5.56
N ILE A 184 -8.30 -21.46 -5.41
CA ILE A 184 -9.22 -21.25 -6.51
C ILE A 184 -9.51 -19.76 -6.57
N GLY A 185 -9.05 -19.09 -7.62
CA GLY A 185 -9.27 -17.66 -7.81
C GLY A 185 -10.74 -17.30 -7.88
N CYS A 186 -10.99 -16.01 -7.77
CA CYS A 186 -12.32 -15.48 -7.92
C CYS A 186 -12.84 -15.71 -9.34
N THR A 187 -13.88 -16.52 -9.50
CA THR A 187 -14.59 -16.69 -10.76
C THR A 187 -15.34 -15.40 -11.12
N TYR A 188 -15.75 -15.27 -12.39
CA TYR A 188 -16.55 -14.12 -12.82
C TYR A 188 -17.85 -13.97 -12.02
N THR A 189 -18.48 -15.08 -11.65
CA THR A 189 -19.70 -15.06 -10.83
C THR A 189 -19.43 -14.56 -9.42
N GLU A 190 -18.35 -15.01 -8.80
CA GLU A 190 -17.93 -14.56 -7.47
C GLU A 190 -17.55 -13.07 -7.48
N TYR A 191 -16.88 -12.60 -8.53
CA TYR A 191 -16.59 -11.17 -8.71
C TYR A 191 -17.86 -10.32 -8.78
N GLN A 192 -18.93 -10.82 -9.43
CA GLN A 192 -20.20 -10.09 -9.51
C GLN A 192 -20.92 -9.98 -8.16
N THR A 193 -20.55 -10.78 -7.18
CA THR A 193 -21.11 -10.76 -5.82
C THR A 193 -20.27 -9.96 -4.83
N GLN A 194 -19.11 -9.48 -5.20
CA GLN A 194 -18.26 -8.55 -4.44
C GLN A 194 -18.77 -7.10 -4.60
#